data_dff92209e0cb7c8d0d379008b8644f6d
#
_entry.id   dff92209e0cb7c8d0d379008b8644f6d
#
_cell.length_a   1.000
_cell.length_b   1.000
_cell.length_c   1.000
_cell.angle_alpha   90.00
_cell.angle_beta   90.00
_cell.angle_gamma   90.00
#
_symmetry.space_group_name_H-M   'P 1'
#
loop_
_entity.id
_entity.type
_entity.pdbx_description
1 polymer ?
#
loop_
_entity_poly.entity_id
_entity_poly.type
_entity_poly.pdbx_seq_one_letter_code
_entity_poly.pdbx_strand_id
1 'polypeptide(L)'
;MYRIAFFSIYAHGHTNPTLPVVRELTCRGHQVRYYSFAPFREKIQAAGAQFVPCDSYLPPAPPDLERRVGRDFAALVEMITQTLLAMDGPVGRDLAQFQPHCVVSDSLCLSLIHI
;
A
#
# COMPACT_ATOMS: atom_id res chain seq x y z
N MET A 1 14.25 17.47 5.64
CA MET A 1 13.53 16.57 4.69
C MET A 1 13.65 15.14 5.18
N TYR A 2 12.52 14.45 5.23
CA TYR A 2 12.47 13.05 5.64
C TYR A 2 11.98 12.17 4.51
N ARG A 3 12.37 10.91 4.52
CA ARG A 3 11.87 9.88 3.61
C ARG A 3 10.79 9.09 4.34
N ILE A 4 9.58 9.06 3.79
CA ILE A 4 8.41 8.46 4.41
C ILE A 4 7.83 7.41 3.47
N ALA A 5 7.62 6.22 3.96
CA ALA A 5 7.00 5.12 3.21
C ALA A 5 5.56 4.94 3.66
N PHE A 6 4.63 4.92 2.70
CA PHE A 6 3.20 4.69 2.93
C PHE A 6 2.78 3.35 2.35
N PHE A 7 1.94 2.64 3.10
CA PHE A 7 1.36 1.36 2.69
C PHE A 7 -0.13 1.36 2.97
N SER A 8 -0.94 0.87 2.04
CA SER A 8 -2.34 0.59 2.30
C SER A 8 -2.79 -0.65 1.54
N ILE A 9 -3.86 -1.28 2.02
CA ILE A 9 -4.45 -2.43 1.34
C ILE A 9 -5.19 -1.98 0.07
N TYR A 10 -5.56 -2.94 -0.77
CA TYR A 10 -6.28 -2.70 -2.01
C TYR A 10 -7.74 -2.31 -1.71
N ALA A 11 -7.94 -1.06 -1.27
CA ALA A 11 -9.26 -0.54 -0.95
C ALA A 11 -9.28 0.98 -1.02
N HIS A 12 -10.30 1.56 -1.67
CA HIS A 12 -10.46 3.01 -1.77
C HIS A 12 -10.66 3.67 -0.40
N GLY A 13 -11.44 3.02 0.48
CA GLY A 13 -11.72 3.54 1.81
C GLY A 13 -10.50 3.61 2.73
N HIS A 14 -9.45 2.84 2.44
CA HIS A 14 -8.19 2.88 3.19
C HIS A 14 -7.17 3.81 2.53
N THR A 15 -7.23 3.97 1.23
CA THR A 15 -6.30 4.83 0.49
C THR A 15 -6.70 6.31 0.56
N ASN A 16 -7.97 6.62 0.33
CA ASN A 16 -8.44 8.00 0.24
C ASN A 16 -8.12 8.86 1.47
N PRO A 17 -8.30 8.37 2.72
CA PRO A 17 -7.97 9.18 3.91
C PRO A 17 -6.49 9.53 4.04
N THR A 18 -5.59 8.77 3.41
CA THR A 18 -4.15 9.04 3.47
C THR A 18 -3.72 10.16 2.52
N LEU A 19 -4.48 10.43 1.47
CA LEU A 19 -4.05 11.34 0.41
C LEU A 19 -3.86 12.80 0.88
N PRO A 20 -4.74 13.38 1.72
CA PRO A 20 -4.48 14.70 2.27
C PRO A 20 -3.22 14.77 3.12
N VAL A 21 -2.92 13.72 3.87
CA VAL A 21 -1.69 13.63 4.68
C VAL A 21 -0.46 13.58 3.78
N VAL A 22 -0.49 12.77 2.73
CA VAL A 22 0.59 12.67 1.75
C VAL A 22 0.83 14.01 1.09
N ARG A 23 -0.24 14.70 0.67
CA ARG A 23 -0.14 16.02 0.04
C ARG A 23 0.53 17.03 0.96
N GLU A 24 0.14 17.06 2.21
CA GLU A 24 0.73 17.97 3.20
C GLU A 24 2.22 17.68 3.40
N LEU A 25 2.59 16.41 3.52
CA LEU A 25 3.99 16.02 3.69
C LEU A 25 4.83 16.41 2.48
N THR A 26 4.33 16.20 1.26
CA THR A 26 5.06 16.56 0.05
C THR A 26 5.16 18.09 -0.13
N CYS A 27 4.12 18.83 0.28
CA CYS A 27 4.16 20.31 0.29
C CYS A 27 5.20 20.85 1.25
N ARG A 28 5.50 20.13 2.34
CA ARG A 28 6.52 20.49 3.31
C ARG A 28 7.93 20.05 2.90
N GLY A 29 8.09 19.49 1.71
CA GLY A 29 9.38 19.10 1.18
C GLY A 29 9.86 17.71 1.58
N HIS A 30 9.01 16.88 2.18
CA HIS A 30 9.35 15.49 2.48
C HIS A 30 9.20 14.62 1.24
N GLN A 31 10.02 13.57 1.16
CA GLN A 31 9.93 12.57 0.10
C GLN A 31 9.03 11.44 0.56
N VAL A 32 7.93 11.23 -0.16
CA VAL A 32 6.96 10.17 0.15
C VAL A 32 6.98 9.13 -0.96
N ARG A 33 7.17 7.87 -0.57
CA ARG A 33 7.05 6.72 -1.46
C ARG A 33 5.84 5.90 -1.02
N TYR A 34 4.90 5.69 -1.94
CA TYR A 34 3.62 5.04 -1.65
C TYR A 34 3.53 3.71 -2.38
N TYR A 35 3.48 2.63 -1.62
CA TYR A 35 3.38 1.26 -2.14
C TYR A 35 1.91 0.91 -2.27
N SER A 36 1.43 0.77 -3.48
CA SER A 36 0.02 0.53 -3.74
C SER A 36 -0.22 -0.14 -5.09
N PHE A 37 -1.42 -0.01 -5.62
CA PHE A 37 -1.90 -0.75 -6.79
C PHE A 37 -2.36 0.20 -7.88
N ALA A 38 -2.35 -0.28 -9.13
CA ALA A 38 -2.62 0.54 -10.31
C ALA A 38 -3.88 1.41 -10.25
N PRO A 39 -5.03 0.93 -9.72
CA PRO A 39 -6.23 1.76 -9.64
C PRO A 39 -6.08 3.04 -8.81
N PHE A 40 -5.09 3.09 -7.92
CA PHE A 40 -4.85 4.25 -7.04
C PHE A 40 -3.71 5.15 -7.51
N ARG A 41 -3.05 4.78 -8.60
CA ARG A 41 -1.85 5.45 -9.10
C ARG A 41 -2.03 6.95 -9.30
N GLU A 42 -3.08 7.34 -10.04
CA GLU A 42 -3.32 8.74 -10.37
C GLU A 42 -3.52 9.61 -9.12
N LYS A 43 -4.32 9.09 -8.17
CA LYS A 43 -4.60 9.79 -6.92
C LYS A 43 -3.33 10.01 -6.10
N ILE A 44 -2.50 8.97 -6.01
CA ILE A 44 -1.26 9.00 -5.23
C ILE A 44 -0.27 9.95 -5.86
N GLN A 45 -0.09 9.89 -7.17
CA GLN A 45 0.81 10.79 -7.88
C GLN A 45 0.33 12.25 -7.83
N ALA A 46 -0.99 12.46 -7.89
CA ALA A 46 -1.58 13.79 -7.75
C ALA A 46 -1.33 14.40 -6.35
N ALA A 47 -1.17 13.56 -5.33
CA ALA A 47 -0.81 14.00 -3.98
C ALA A 47 0.68 14.33 -3.85
N GLY A 48 1.50 14.04 -4.84
CA GLY A 48 2.92 14.35 -4.86
C GLY A 48 3.85 13.21 -4.46
N ALA A 49 3.32 12.03 -4.16
CA ALA A 49 4.13 10.87 -3.78
C ALA A 49 4.68 10.14 -5.00
N GLN A 50 5.79 9.44 -4.79
CA GLN A 50 6.29 8.46 -5.74
C GLN A 50 5.48 7.17 -5.58
N PHE A 51 4.84 6.75 -6.65
CA PHE A 51 4.04 5.53 -6.65
C PHE A 51 4.92 4.31 -6.95
N VAL A 52 4.81 3.27 -6.12
CA VAL A 52 5.47 1.98 -6.34
C VAL A 52 4.39 0.93 -6.60
N PRO A 53 4.31 0.38 -7.83
CA PRO A 53 3.26 -0.59 -8.15
C PRO A 53 3.54 -1.94 -7.49
N CYS A 54 2.54 -2.49 -6.81
CA CYS A 54 2.62 -3.79 -6.15
C CYS A 54 1.76 -4.85 -6.84
N ASP A 55 1.12 -4.51 -7.97
CA ASP A 55 0.21 -5.43 -8.69
C ASP A 55 0.90 -6.71 -9.15
N SER A 56 2.15 -6.61 -9.59
CA SER A 56 2.91 -7.76 -10.09
C SER A 56 3.24 -8.78 -9.01
N TYR A 57 3.14 -8.40 -7.74
CA TYR A 57 3.42 -9.29 -6.62
C TYR A 57 2.22 -10.12 -6.20
N LEU A 58 1.02 -9.74 -6.66
CA LEU A 58 -0.21 -10.42 -6.27
C LEU A 58 -0.39 -11.71 -7.07
N PRO A 59 -0.88 -12.79 -6.43
CA PRO A 59 -1.27 -13.98 -7.17
C PRO A 59 -2.50 -13.67 -8.05
N PRO A 60 -2.72 -14.45 -9.14
CA PRO A 60 -3.91 -14.28 -9.94
C PRO A 60 -5.18 -14.40 -9.10
N ALA A 61 -6.08 -13.43 -9.20
CA ALA A 61 -7.33 -13.44 -8.46
C ALA A 61 -8.34 -14.38 -9.14
N PRO A 62 -9.11 -15.21 -8.37
CA PRO A 62 -10.23 -15.93 -8.92
C PRO A 62 -11.27 -14.99 -9.54
N PRO A 63 -12.00 -15.40 -10.60
CA PRO A 63 -12.95 -14.52 -11.28
C PRO A 63 -14.10 -14.01 -10.40
N ASP A 64 -14.42 -14.74 -9.32
CA ASP A 64 -15.50 -14.41 -8.39
C ASP A 64 -15.02 -13.74 -7.11
N LEU A 65 -13.75 -13.35 -7.03
CA LEU A 65 -13.14 -12.85 -5.79
C LEU A 65 -13.87 -11.64 -5.22
N GLU A 66 -14.24 -10.68 -6.05
CA GLU A 66 -14.94 -9.48 -5.59
C GLU A 66 -16.29 -9.82 -4.95
N ARG A 67 -17.00 -10.78 -5.52
CA ARG A 67 -18.29 -11.23 -4.98
C ARG A 67 -18.12 -11.96 -3.66
N ARG A 68 -17.09 -12.82 -3.56
CA ARG A 68 -16.80 -13.57 -2.34
C ARG A 68 -16.36 -12.66 -1.21
N VAL A 69 -15.46 -11.71 -1.50
CA VAL A 69 -14.93 -10.77 -0.50
C VAL A 69 -16.04 -9.91 0.11
N GLY A 70 -17.05 -9.53 -0.68
CA GLY A 70 -18.17 -8.75 -0.18
C GLY A 70 -19.18 -9.52 0.68
N ARG A 71 -19.11 -10.86 0.71
CA ARG A 71 -20.09 -11.70 1.38
C ARG A 71 -19.50 -12.64 2.43
N ASP A 72 -18.23 -12.95 2.33
CA ASP A 72 -17.56 -13.94 3.15
C ASP A 72 -16.34 -13.30 3.82
N PHE A 73 -16.42 -13.17 5.15
CA PHE A 73 -15.33 -12.59 5.94
C PHE A 73 -14.06 -13.43 5.84
N ALA A 74 -14.18 -14.76 5.78
CA ALA A 74 -13.02 -15.64 5.62
C ALA A 74 -12.31 -15.40 4.29
N ALA A 75 -13.06 -15.16 3.20
CA ALA A 75 -12.48 -14.83 1.90
C ALA A 75 -11.75 -13.49 1.93
N LEU A 76 -12.29 -12.50 2.64
CA LEU A 76 -11.64 -11.19 2.83
C LEU A 76 -10.31 -11.36 3.58
N VAL A 77 -10.30 -12.10 4.67
CA VAL A 77 -9.08 -12.35 5.46
C VAL A 77 -8.04 -13.09 4.62
N GLU A 78 -8.48 -14.09 3.84
CA GLU A 78 -7.59 -14.84 2.97
C GLU A 78 -6.95 -13.92 1.91
N MET A 79 -7.73 -13.06 1.28
CA MET A 79 -7.24 -12.11 0.28
C MET A 79 -6.19 -11.17 0.89
N ILE A 80 -6.48 -10.60 2.05
CA ILE A 80 -5.55 -9.69 2.73
C ILE A 80 -4.26 -10.44 3.09
N THR A 81 -4.36 -11.65 3.62
CA THR A 81 -3.20 -12.46 3.99
C THR A 81 -2.33 -12.78 2.78
N GLN A 82 -2.92 -13.22 1.68
CA GLN A 82 -2.17 -13.52 0.45
C GLN A 82 -1.49 -12.28 -0.11
N THR A 83 -2.16 -11.14 -0.07
CA THR A 83 -1.59 -9.87 -0.52
C THR A 83 -0.36 -9.51 0.31
N LEU A 84 -0.46 -9.57 1.63
CA LEU A 84 0.65 -9.24 2.52
C LEU A 84 1.84 -10.18 2.34
N LEU A 85 1.59 -11.48 2.22
CA LEU A 85 2.64 -12.46 2.00
C LEU A 85 3.36 -12.25 0.67
N ALA A 86 2.61 -11.92 -0.38
CA ALA A 86 3.18 -11.66 -1.70
C ALA A 86 4.05 -10.41 -1.73
N MET A 87 3.69 -9.39 -0.94
CA MET A 87 4.40 -8.11 -0.91
C MET A 87 5.63 -8.11 -0.02
N ASP A 88 5.71 -9.00 0.94
CA ASP A 88 6.72 -8.97 2.02
C ASP A 88 8.16 -8.90 1.49
N GLY A 89 8.55 -9.83 0.62
CA GLY A 89 9.91 -9.87 0.07
C GLY A 89 10.24 -8.67 -0.83
N PRO A 90 9.46 -8.41 -1.90
CA PRO A 90 9.72 -7.31 -2.82
C PRO A 90 9.69 -5.93 -2.15
N VAL A 91 8.72 -5.70 -1.26
CA VAL A 91 8.60 -4.44 -0.54
C VAL A 91 9.76 -4.27 0.44
N GLY A 92 10.16 -5.34 1.14
CA GLY A 92 11.31 -5.30 2.04
C GLY A 92 12.60 -4.91 1.31
N ARG A 93 12.83 -5.43 0.10
CA ARG A 93 14.00 -5.07 -0.70
C ARG A 93 13.95 -3.61 -1.15
N ASP A 94 12.80 -3.11 -1.55
CA ASP A 94 12.64 -1.71 -1.95
C ASP A 94 12.86 -0.78 -0.75
N LEU A 95 12.33 -1.13 0.42
CA LEU A 95 12.54 -0.36 1.65
C LEU A 95 14.01 -0.32 2.05
N ALA A 96 14.74 -1.40 1.87
CA ALA A 96 16.17 -1.43 2.16
C ALA A 96 16.96 -0.44 1.30
N GLN A 97 16.52 -0.21 0.06
CA GLN A 97 17.10 0.78 -0.83
C GLN A 97 16.66 2.21 -0.51
N PHE A 98 15.37 2.39 -0.23
CA PHE A 98 14.81 3.71 0.07
C PHE A 98 15.27 4.25 1.42
N GLN A 99 15.45 3.38 2.40
CA GLN A 99 15.86 3.72 3.77
C GLN A 99 14.97 4.81 4.39
N PRO A 100 13.67 4.53 4.57
CA PRO A 100 12.75 5.53 5.10
C PRO A 100 13.06 5.86 6.55
N HIS A 101 12.83 7.11 6.93
CA HIS A 101 12.91 7.53 8.34
C HIS A 101 11.65 7.13 9.12
N CYS A 102 10.52 6.99 8.41
CA CYS A 102 9.22 6.69 8.99
C CYS A 102 8.42 5.82 8.04
N VAL A 103 7.67 4.88 8.61
CA VAL A 103 6.74 4.03 7.85
C VAL A 103 5.33 4.30 8.37
N VAL A 104 4.41 4.61 7.47
CA VAL A 104 2.98 4.78 7.78
C VAL A 104 2.23 3.67 7.07
N SER A 105 1.59 2.80 7.83
CA SER A 105 0.89 1.65 7.27
C SER A 105 -0.57 1.62 7.73
N ASP A 106 -1.42 1.05 6.87
CA ASP A 106 -2.76 0.65 7.25
C ASP A 106 -2.68 -0.41 8.35
N SER A 107 -3.64 -0.40 9.27
CA SER A 107 -3.70 -1.39 10.35
C SER A 107 -3.79 -2.84 9.83
N LEU A 108 -4.23 -3.04 8.59
CA LEU A 108 -4.30 -4.36 7.97
C LEU A 108 -2.99 -4.77 7.27
N CYS A 109 -1.98 -3.91 7.25
CA CYS A 109 -0.65 -4.22 6.69
C CYS A 109 0.34 -4.60 7.80
N LEU A 110 -0.06 -5.50 8.67
CA LEU A 110 0.67 -5.83 9.90
C LEU A 110 2.06 -6.45 9.67
N SER A 111 2.25 -7.16 8.57
CA SER A 111 3.54 -7.77 8.24
C SER A 111 4.66 -6.74 8.08
N LEU A 112 4.31 -5.50 7.78
CA LEU A 112 5.27 -4.42 7.56
C LEU A 112 5.76 -3.77 8.86
N ILE A 113 5.14 -4.09 9.99
CA ILE A 113 5.53 -3.56 11.29
C ILE A 113 6.92 -4.08 11.71
N HIS A 114 7.31 -5.25 11.22
CA HIS A 114 8.56 -5.90 11.58
C HIS A 114 9.75 -5.53 10.68
N ILE A 115 9.55 -4.60 9.76
CA ILE A 115 10.61 -4.15 8.84
C ILE A 115 11.46 -3.00 9.46
#